data_d25f50f6babd4e22b5647d97e7dd38a7
#
_entry.id   d25f50f6babd4e22b5647d97e7dd38a7
#
_cell.length_a   1.000
_cell.length_b   1.000
_cell.length_c   1.000
_cell.angle_alpha   90.00
_cell.angle_beta   90.00
_cell.angle_gamma   90.00
#
_symmetry.space_group_name_H-M   'P 1'
#
loop_
_entity.id
_entity.type
_entity.pdbx_description
1 polymer ?
#
loop_
_entity_poly.entity_id
_entity_poly.type
_entity_poly.pdbx_seq_one_letter_code
_entity_poly.pdbx_strand_id
1 'polypeptide(L)'
;TPPPEEAQFYSQLPGVTEELDLIRATELPVTTLQDAAFTQTALDRELRDTDYTIVHLATHGQFGSDRQNTYILANDGRIDIDTLGQLFKSRRQADTRLEMLILSACKTATGDSREVLGIAGAMVQSGARSAIATLWSVDDRASVLFTQSLYTELAQPGVSRAEALRRAQVALLDRYPGRPRLWAPYVLVGSWR
;
A
#
# COMPACT_ATOMS: atom_id res chain seq x y z
N THR A 1 -5.02 1.66 13.55
CA THR A 1 -4.54 1.67 14.96
C THR A 1 -4.08 0.26 15.28
N PRO A 2 -2.87 0.04 15.77
CA PRO A 2 -2.38 -1.29 16.14
C PRO A 2 -3.22 -1.89 17.27
N PRO A 3 -3.23 -3.24 17.42
CA PRO A 3 -3.90 -3.89 18.54
C PRO A 3 -3.43 -3.31 19.88
N PRO A 4 -4.29 -3.26 20.91
CA PRO A 4 -3.94 -2.65 22.20
C PRO A 4 -2.63 -3.17 22.83
N GLU A 5 -2.33 -4.45 22.63
CA GLU A 5 -1.11 -5.09 23.15
C GLU A 5 0.16 -4.66 22.39
N GLU A 6 0.02 -4.24 21.14
CA GLU A 6 1.13 -3.82 20.28
C GLU A 6 1.20 -2.30 20.13
N ALA A 7 0.16 -1.56 20.52
CA ALA A 7 0.06 -0.10 20.33
C ALA A 7 1.26 0.66 20.93
N GLN A 8 1.87 0.16 22.00
CA GLN A 8 3.05 0.76 22.64
C GLN A 8 4.32 0.69 21.77
N PHE A 9 4.37 -0.19 20.78
CA PHE A 9 5.53 -0.39 19.91
C PHE A 9 5.45 0.40 18.60
N TYR A 10 4.28 0.98 18.29
CA TYR A 10 4.04 1.66 17.04
C TYR A 10 3.55 3.09 17.29
N SER A 11 4.20 4.04 16.63
CA SER A 11 3.75 5.44 16.64
C SER A 11 2.44 5.59 15.86
N GLN A 12 1.66 6.61 16.19
CA GLN A 12 0.54 6.99 15.34
C GLN A 12 1.03 7.39 13.94
N LEU A 13 0.20 7.15 12.93
CA LEU A 13 0.45 7.52 11.54
C LEU A 13 -0.50 8.69 11.16
N PRO A 14 -0.21 9.93 11.58
CA PRO A 14 -1.11 11.05 11.33
C PRO A 14 -1.32 11.33 9.84
N GLY A 15 -0.33 11.06 9.01
CA GLY A 15 -0.42 11.21 7.56
C GLY A 15 -1.44 10.27 6.90
N VAL A 16 -1.78 9.13 7.50
CA VAL A 16 -2.76 8.19 6.93
C VAL A 16 -4.15 8.81 6.81
N THR A 17 -4.59 9.58 7.80
CA THR A 17 -5.89 10.26 7.71
C THR A 17 -5.92 11.24 6.53
N GLU A 18 -4.86 12.03 6.35
CA GLU A 18 -4.74 12.97 5.24
C GLU A 18 -4.66 12.23 3.89
N GLU A 19 -3.91 11.12 3.79
CA GLU A 19 -3.88 10.27 2.60
C GLU A 19 -5.28 9.75 2.22
N LEU A 20 -6.03 9.25 3.19
CA LEU A 20 -7.38 8.73 2.97
C LEU A 20 -8.36 9.85 2.53
N ASP A 21 -8.25 11.03 3.10
CA ASP A 21 -9.09 12.18 2.72
C ASP A 21 -8.76 12.64 1.29
N LEU A 22 -7.48 12.64 0.90
CA LEU A 22 -7.07 12.93 -0.47
C LEU A 22 -7.59 11.91 -1.47
N ILE A 23 -7.55 10.61 -1.13
CA ILE A 23 -8.10 9.55 -1.98
C ILE A 23 -9.62 9.69 -2.11
N ARG A 24 -10.34 9.98 -1.00
CA ARG A 24 -11.79 10.22 -1.02
C ARG A 24 -12.20 11.43 -1.83
N ALA A 25 -11.32 12.45 -1.91
CA ALA A 25 -11.55 13.64 -2.72
C ALA A 25 -11.37 13.41 -4.22
N THR A 26 -10.89 12.24 -4.65
CA THR A 26 -10.86 11.87 -6.07
C THR A 26 -12.24 11.50 -6.57
N GLU A 27 -12.45 11.50 -7.89
CA GLU A 27 -13.71 11.04 -8.50
C GLU A 27 -13.88 9.51 -8.49
N LEU A 28 -12.91 8.78 -7.95
CA LEU A 28 -12.95 7.32 -7.88
C LEU A 28 -13.93 6.86 -6.78
N PRO A 29 -14.70 5.79 -6.99
CA PRO A 29 -15.51 5.20 -5.93
C PRO A 29 -14.58 4.57 -4.88
N VAL A 30 -14.66 5.05 -3.63
CA VAL A 30 -13.74 4.64 -2.55
C VAL A 30 -14.51 4.04 -1.38
N THR A 31 -14.11 2.86 -0.94
CA THR A 31 -14.47 2.30 0.37
C THR A 31 -13.25 2.41 1.29
N THR A 32 -13.45 2.81 2.52
CA THR A 32 -12.36 2.97 3.49
C THR A 32 -12.62 2.14 4.74
N LEU A 33 -11.63 1.36 5.14
CA LEU A 33 -11.54 0.74 6.46
C LEU A 33 -10.47 1.48 7.25
N GLN A 34 -10.86 2.17 8.31
CA GLN A 34 -9.93 2.99 9.11
C GLN A 34 -10.03 2.64 10.59
N ASP A 35 -8.91 2.66 11.29
CA ASP A 35 -8.80 2.42 12.74
C ASP A 35 -9.50 1.12 13.17
N ALA A 36 -10.50 1.21 14.04
CA ALA A 36 -11.24 0.06 14.56
C ALA A 36 -11.99 -0.73 13.47
N ALA A 37 -12.30 -0.12 12.33
CA ALA A 37 -12.94 -0.79 11.20
C ALA A 37 -11.94 -1.59 10.35
N PHE A 38 -10.64 -1.32 10.42
CA PHE A 38 -9.62 -2.06 9.68
C PHE A 38 -9.24 -3.33 10.44
N THR A 39 -10.01 -4.40 10.22
CA THR A 39 -9.77 -5.75 10.75
C THR A 39 -9.54 -6.73 9.62
N GLN A 40 -8.91 -7.88 9.91
CA GLN A 40 -8.73 -8.95 8.93
C GLN A 40 -10.08 -9.41 8.38
N THR A 41 -11.08 -9.59 9.25
CA THR A 41 -12.43 -10.01 8.84
C THR A 41 -13.11 -8.97 7.95
N ALA A 42 -12.98 -7.67 8.27
CA ALA A 42 -13.57 -6.63 7.44
C ALA A 42 -12.89 -6.55 6.07
N LEU A 43 -11.55 -6.67 6.03
CA LEU A 43 -10.78 -6.70 4.78
C LEU A 43 -11.20 -7.90 3.91
N ASP A 44 -11.31 -9.11 4.48
CA ASP A 44 -11.76 -10.31 3.76
C ASP A 44 -13.16 -10.11 3.16
N ARG A 45 -14.09 -9.59 3.96
CA ARG A 45 -15.46 -9.32 3.49
C ARG A 45 -15.46 -8.34 2.30
N GLU A 46 -14.79 -7.20 2.44
CA GLU A 46 -14.75 -6.19 1.38
C GLU A 46 -14.13 -6.75 0.09
N LEU A 47 -13.03 -7.52 0.19
CA LEU A 47 -12.37 -8.13 -0.95
C LEU A 47 -13.22 -9.22 -1.64
N ARG A 48 -14.13 -9.88 -0.90
CA ARG A 48 -15.07 -10.88 -1.46
C ARG A 48 -16.32 -10.24 -2.07
N ASP A 49 -16.81 -9.19 -1.46
CA ASP A 49 -18.12 -8.63 -1.81
C ASP A 49 -18.03 -7.57 -2.91
N THR A 50 -16.84 -6.97 -3.11
CA THR A 50 -16.64 -5.88 -4.06
C THR A 50 -15.41 -6.12 -4.94
N ASP A 51 -15.58 -5.84 -6.25
CA ASP A 51 -14.52 -5.94 -7.25
C ASP A 51 -13.67 -4.66 -7.29
N TYR A 52 -12.78 -4.52 -6.34
CA TYR A 52 -11.83 -3.41 -6.33
C TYR A 52 -10.75 -3.58 -7.41
N THR A 53 -10.47 -2.51 -8.14
CA THR A 53 -9.36 -2.44 -9.09
C THR A 53 -8.05 -2.02 -8.42
N ILE A 54 -8.14 -1.19 -7.38
CA ILE A 54 -7.02 -0.73 -6.58
C ILE A 54 -7.30 -1.04 -5.11
N VAL A 55 -6.30 -1.57 -4.41
CA VAL A 55 -6.30 -1.68 -2.94
C VAL A 55 -5.11 -0.90 -2.41
N HIS A 56 -5.35 0.03 -1.48
CA HIS A 56 -4.32 0.82 -0.83
C HIS A 56 -4.27 0.46 0.66
N LEU A 57 -3.13 -0.05 1.11
CA LEU A 57 -2.88 -0.40 2.50
C LEU A 57 -1.90 0.61 3.12
N ALA A 58 -2.42 1.51 3.95
CA ALA A 58 -1.66 2.50 4.71
C ALA A 58 -1.71 2.12 6.20
N THR A 59 -0.75 1.31 6.64
CA THR A 59 -0.69 0.79 8.00
C THR A 59 0.76 0.49 8.39
N HIS A 60 0.98 0.14 9.64
CA HIS A 60 2.26 -0.43 10.05
C HIS A 60 2.44 -1.82 9.47
N GLY A 61 3.67 -2.16 9.14
CA GLY A 61 4.05 -3.49 8.71
C GLY A 61 5.49 -3.78 9.11
N GLN A 62 5.80 -5.02 9.35
CA GLN A 62 7.15 -5.51 9.50
C GLN A 62 7.44 -6.44 8.32
N PHE A 63 8.59 -6.24 7.71
CA PHE A 63 9.04 -7.00 6.57
C PHE A 63 10.41 -7.58 6.93
N GLY A 64 10.45 -8.90 7.04
CA GLY A 64 11.63 -9.65 7.45
C GLY A 64 12.11 -10.59 6.36
N SER A 65 13.29 -11.18 6.57
CA SER A 65 13.91 -12.14 5.66
C SER A 65 13.13 -13.46 5.54
N ASP A 66 12.24 -13.71 6.46
CA ASP A 66 11.34 -14.88 6.44
C ASP A 66 9.86 -14.47 6.42
N ARG A 67 9.03 -15.40 5.93
CA ARG A 67 7.58 -15.17 5.79
C ARG A 67 6.87 -15.03 7.14
N GLN A 68 7.39 -15.64 8.21
CA GLN A 68 6.78 -15.61 9.55
C GLN A 68 6.95 -14.24 10.23
N ASN A 69 8.02 -13.52 9.87
CA ASN A 69 8.30 -12.17 10.35
C ASN A 69 7.84 -11.08 9.38
N THR A 70 7.00 -11.46 8.39
CA THR A 70 6.47 -10.53 7.40
C THR A 70 4.96 -10.40 7.56
N TYR A 71 4.49 -9.23 8.01
CA TYR A 71 3.10 -8.95 8.29
C TYR A 71 2.75 -7.46 8.17
N ILE A 72 1.46 -7.18 8.04
CA ILE A 72 0.88 -5.86 8.27
C ILE A 72 0.04 -5.88 9.55
N LEU A 73 -0.20 -4.70 10.14
CA LEU A 73 -1.03 -4.57 11.32
C LEU A 73 -2.45 -4.16 10.95
N ALA A 74 -3.43 -4.96 11.37
CA ALA A 74 -4.83 -4.58 11.45
C ALA A 74 -5.20 -4.27 12.90
N ASN A 75 -6.40 -3.75 13.15
CA ASN A 75 -6.84 -3.41 14.49
C ASN A 75 -7.03 -4.64 15.40
N ASP A 76 -7.34 -5.79 14.82
CA ASP A 76 -7.56 -7.07 15.51
C ASP A 76 -6.32 -7.98 15.55
N GLY A 77 -5.19 -7.56 14.97
CA GLY A 77 -3.95 -8.34 15.02
C GLY A 77 -3.06 -8.17 13.81
N ARG A 78 -2.11 -9.09 13.69
CA ARG A 78 -1.20 -9.17 12.55
C ARG A 78 -1.84 -9.98 11.43
N ILE A 79 -1.72 -9.48 10.21
CA ILE A 79 -2.05 -10.23 9.00
C ILE A 79 -0.72 -10.58 8.34
N ASP A 80 -0.32 -11.84 8.44
CA ASP A 80 0.91 -12.32 7.81
C ASP A 80 0.79 -12.34 6.28
N ILE A 81 1.93 -12.45 5.60
CA ILE A 81 1.99 -12.36 4.15
C ILE A 81 1.24 -13.50 3.45
N ASP A 82 1.16 -14.68 4.05
CA ASP A 82 0.45 -15.82 3.48
C ASP A 82 -1.05 -15.64 3.60
N THR A 83 -1.52 -15.19 4.76
CA THR A 83 -2.93 -14.81 4.99
C THR A 83 -3.34 -13.68 4.03
N LEU A 84 -2.54 -12.62 3.93
CA LEU A 84 -2.81 -11.52 3.00
C LEU A 84 -2.90 -12.02 1.55
N GLY A 85 -1.98 -12.90 1.14
CA GLY A 85 -2.00 -13.54 -0.17
C GLY A 85 -3.26 -14.40 -0.41
N GLN A 86 -3.76 -15.09 0.61
CA GLN A 86 -5.00 -15.86 0.53
C GLN A 86 -6.23 -14.95 0.39
N LEU A 87 -6.28 -13.83 1.13
CA LEU A 87 -7.33 -12.84 1.03
C LEU A 87 -7.46 -12.29 -0.40
N PHE A 88 -6.34 -12.00 -1.06
CA PHE A 88 -6.36 -11.55 -2.46
C PHE A 88 -6.75 -12.65 -3.44
N LYS A 89 -6.43 -13.92 -3.17
CA LYS A 89 -6.83 -15.06 -4.02
C LYS A 89 -8.31 -15.43 -3.86
N SER A 90 -8.90 -15.17 -2.71
CA SER A 90 -10.29 -15.52 -2.39
C SER A 90 -11.34 -14.60 -2.99
N ARG A 91 -10.94 -13.59 -3.75
CA ARG A 91 -11.84 -12.65 -4.44
C ARG A 91 -12.83 -13.39 -5.33
N ARG A 92 -14.07 -12.94 -5.32
CA ARG A 92 -15.23 -13.65 -5.84
C ARG A 92 -15.23 -13.89 -7.35
N GLN A 93 -14.54 -13.07 -8.13
CA GLN A 93 -14.52 -13.22 -9.59
C GLN A 93 -13.09 -13.34 -10.11
N ALA A 94 -12.79 -14.50 -10.68
CA ALA A 94 -11.52 -14.73 -11.38
C ALA A 94 -11.30 -13.79 -12.60
N ASP A 95 -12.37 -13.14 -13.10
CA ASP A 95 -12.32 -12.29 -14.28
C ASP A 95 -11.98 -10.82 -13.96
N THR A 96 -12.25 -10.34 -12.74
CA THR A 96 -11.83 -8.98 -12.31
C THR A 96 -10.55 -9.08 -11.48
N ARG A 97 -9.44 -8.82 -12.13
CA ARG A 97 -8.12 -8.83 -11.47
C ARG A 97 -7.92 -7.53 -10.70
N LEU A 98 -7.31 -7.65 -9.52
CA LEU A 98 -6.75 -6.50 -8.83
C LEU A 98 -5.67 -5.87 -9.72
N GLU A 99 -5.91 -4.69 -10.22
CA GLU A 99 -4.99 -4.02 -11.13
C GLU A 99 -3.76 -3.52 -10.38
N MET A 100 -3.95 -3.02 -9.16
CA MET A 100 -2.85 -2.48 -8.38
C MET A 100 -3.06 -2.63 -6.88
N LEU A 101 -2.02 -3.07 -6.20
CA LEU A 101 -1.89 -2.99 -4.76
C LEU A 101 -0.87 -1.89 -4.42
N ILE A 102 -1.22 -0.98 -3.52
CA ILE A 102 -0.32 0.05 -3.00
C ILE A 102 -0.06 -0.27 -1.53
N LEU A 103 1.22 -0.41 -1.18
CA LEU A 103 1.68 -0.64 0.19
C LEU A 103 2.41 0.61 0.68
N SER A 104 1.69 1.46 1.41
CA SER A 104 2.24 2.65 2.07
C SER A 104 2.68 2.33 3.52
N ALA A 105 3.13 1.11 3.76
CA ALA A 105 3.47 0.63 5.08
C ALA A 105 4.88 0.07 5.07
N CYS A 106 5.86 0.80 5.58
CA CYS A 106 7.20 0.24 5.71
C CYS A 106 7.93 0.69 6.97
N LYS A 107 7.92 -0.16 7.97
CA LYS A 107 9.06 -0.28 8.88
C LYS A 107 9.80 -1.55 8.49
N THR A 108 10.79 -1.46 7.61
CA THR A 108 11.74 -2.57 7.45
C THR A 108 12.56 -2.64 8.73
N ALA A 109 12.36 -3.70 9.51
CA ALA A 109 13.09 -3.88 10.78
C ALA A 109 14.61 -4.00 10.57
N THR A 110 15.06 -4.31 9.38
CA THR A 110 16.46 -4.60 9.03
C THR A 110 17.01 -3.78 7.88
N GLY A 111 16.17 -2.99 7.17
CA GLY A 111 16.66 -2.10 6.10
C GLY A 111 17.06 -2.80 4.79
N ASP A 112 16.74 -4.07 4.59
CA ASP A 112 17.00 -4.74 3.32
C ASP A 112 15.87 -4.51 2.32
N SER A 113 16.17 -3.74 1.27
CA SER A 113 15.22 -3.46 0.17
C SER A 113 14.80 -4.70 -0.62
N ARG A 114 15.52 -5.83 -0.50
CA ARG A 114 15.18 -7.10 -1.14
C ARG A 114 13.91 -7.71 -0.53
N GLU A 115 13.70 -7.52 0.76
CA GLU A 115 12.54 -8.03 1.48
C GLU A 115 11.25 -7.38 0.98
N VAL A 116 11.27 -6.06 0.77
CA VAL A 116 10.12 -5.31 0.22
C VAL A 116 9.79 -5.76 -1.21
N LEU A 117 10.81 -5.96 -2.04
CA LEU A 117 10.61 -6.48 -3.40
C LEU A 117 10.01 -7.90 -3.37
N GLY A 118 10.42 -8.72 -2.39
CA GLY A 118 9.86 -10.04 -2.16
C GLY A 118 8.36 -10.00 -1.84
N ILE A 119 7.92 -9.04 -1.03
CA ILE A 119 6.50 -8.87 -0.68
C ILE A 119 5.69 -8.38 -1.88
N ALA A 120 6.15 -7.34 -2.56
CA ALA A 120 5.50 -6.85 -3.76
C ALA A 120 5.37 -7.97 -4.80
N GLY A 121 6.42 -8.80 -4.97
CA GLY A 121 6.41 -9.99 -5.80
C GLY A 121 5.40 -11.04 -5.34
N ALA A 122 5.31 -11.32 -4.03
CA ALA A 122 4.34 -12.26 -3.47
C ALA A 122 2.90 -11.77 -3.68
N MET A 123 2.65 -10.47 -3.59
CA MET A 123 1.33 -9.89 -3.86
C MET A 123 0.95 -10.00 -5.34
N VAL A 124 1.89 -9.81 -6.24
CA VAL A 124 1.68 -10.04 -7.69
C VAL A 124 1.37 -11.53 -7.94
N GLN A 125 2.10 -12.45 -7.31
CA GLN A 125 1.81 -13.89 -7.38
C GLN A 125 0.45 -14.27 -6.77
N SER A 126 -0.06 -13.47 -5.83
CA SER A 126 -1.36 -13.67 -5.20
C SER A 126 -2.54 -13.11 -6.00
N GLY A 127 -2.29 -12.52 -7.17
CA GLY A 127 -3.32 -12.12 -8.12
C GLY A 127 -3.41 -10.62 -8.42
N ALA A 128 -2.61 -9.78 -7.79
CA ALA A 128 -2.46 -8.39 -8.21
C ALA A 128 -1.68 -8.33 -9.53
N ARG A 129 -2.10 -7.48 -10.48
CA ARG A 129 -1.32 -7.27 -11.71
C ARG A 129 -0.03 -6.50 -11.46
N SER A 130 -0.08 -5.59 -10.51
CA SER A 130 1.07 -4.78 -10.09
C SER A 130 0.98 -4.43 -8.62
N ALA A 131 2.11 -4.13 -8.01
CA ALA A 131 2.21 -3.62 -6.66
C ALA A 131 3.16 -2.42 -6.63
N ILE A 132 2.78 -1.35 -5.93
CA ILE A 132 3.67 -0.25 -5.54
C ILE A 132 4.03 -0.45 -4.08
N ALA A 133 5.32 -0.40 -3.78
CA ALA A 133 5.83 -0.50 -2.42
C ALA A 133 7.00 0.47 -2.22
N THR A 134 7.37 0.71 -0.96
CA THR A 134 8.50 1.59 -0.60
C THR A 134 9.69 0.77 -0.10
N LEU A 135 10.86 0.96 -0.66
CA LEU A 135 12.09 0.25 -0.31
C LEU A 135 12.63 0.58 1.10
N TRP A 136 12.21 1.69 1.65
CA TRP A 136 12.52 2.15 3.01
C TRP A 136 11.42 3.06 3.55
N SER A 137 11.46 3.33 4.85
CA SER A 137 10.50 4.22 5.51
C SER A 137 10.56 5.63 4.93
N VAL A 138 9.42 6.17 4.57
CA VAL A 138 9.23 7.53 4.05
C VAL A 138 8.64 8.41 5.15
N ASP A 139 8.98 9.67 5.12
CA ASP A 139 8.35 10.70 5.95
C ASP A 139 6.87 10.85 5.61
N ASP A 140 6.00 10.94 6.63
CA ASP A 140 4.55 11.01 6.47
C ASP A 140 4.11 12.08 5.48
N ARG A 141 4.71 13.28 5.55
CA ARG A 141 4.35 14.38 4.66
C ARG A 141 4.73 14.12 3.20
N ALA A 142 5.85 13.45 2.97
CA ALA A 142 6.26 13.05 1.62
C ALA A 142 5.34 11.94 1.10
N SER A 143 4.89 11.02 1.95
CA SER A 143 3.92 9.98 1.62
C SER A 143 2.58 10.56 1.19
N VAL A 144 2.05 11.52 1.94
CA VAL A 144 0.82 12.25 1.60
C VAL A 144 0.92 12.93 0.22
N LEU A 145 2.00 13.65 -0.03
CA LEU A 145 2.23 14.32 -1.33
C LEU A 145 2.39 13.32 -2.48
N PHE A 146 3.05 12.20 -2.22
CA PHE A 146 3.18 11.11 -3.20
C PHE A 146 1.80 10.54 -3.53
N THR A 147 1.01 10.18 -2.53
CA THR A 147 -0.34 9.63 -2.68
C THR A 147 -1.23 10.58 -3.46
N GLN A 148 -1.22 11.87 -3.12
CA GLN A 148 -1.96 12.89 -3.86
C GLN A 148 -1.57 12.90 -5.34
N SER A 149 -0.28 12.99 -5.63
CA SER A 149 0.22 13.03 -7.02
C SER A 149 -0.10 11.75 -7.77
N LEU A 150 0.10 10.58 -7.13
CA LEU A 150 -0.16 9.28 -7.74
C LEU A 150 -1.63 9.13 -8.14
N TYR A 151 -2.57 9.42 -7.23
CA TYR A 151 -3.99 9.27 -7.51
C TYR A 151 -4.50 10.31 -8.51
N THR A 152 -3.97 11.52 -8.51
CA THR A 152 -4.24 12.52 -9.55
C THR A 152 -3.88 11.99 -10.94
N GLU A 153 -2.74 11.33 -11.07
CA GLU A 153 -2.27 10.80 -12.35
C GLU A 153 -3.01 9.51 -12.74
N LEU A 154 -3.33 8.63 -11.79
CA LEU A 154 -4.10 7.42 -12.04
C LEU A 154 -5.54 7.71 -12.50
N ALA A 155 -6.10 8.85 -12.13
CA ALA A 155 -7.41 9.31 -12.60
C ALA A 155 -7.37 9.82 -14.06
N GLN A 156 -6.19 10.07 -14.63
CA GLN A 156 -6.08 10.58 -16.01
C GLN A 156 -6.28 9.48 -17.04
N PRO A 157 -7.17 9.66 -18.04
CA PRO A 157 -7.36 8.68 -19.09
C PRO A 157 -6.06 8.38 -19.87
N GLY A 158 -5.77 7.10 -20.05
CA GLY A 158 -4.62 6.66 -20.85
C GLY A 158 -3.26 6.72 -20.16
N VAL A 159 -3.18 7.17 -18.90
CA VAL A 159 -1.95 7.14 -18.11
C VAL A 159 -1.72 5.72 -17.60
N SER A 160 -0.55 5.15 -17.91
CA SER A 160 -0.16 3.85 -17.37
C SER A 160 0.28 3.96 -15.90
N ARG A 161 0.24 2.83 -15.17
CA ARG A 161 0.68 2.77 -13.76
C ARG A 161 2.13 3.23 -13.58
N ALA A 162 3.02 2.81 -14.50
CA ALA A 162 4.41 3.24 -14.46
C ALA A 162 4.55 4.75 -14.73
N GLU A 163 3.77 5.31 -15.64
CA GLU A 163 3.79 6.75 -15.91
C GLU A 163 3.21 7.54 -14.74
N ALA A 164 2.12 7.07 -14.12
CA ALA A 164 1.57 7.69 -12.91
C ALA A 164 2.60 7.69 -11.76
N LEU A 165 3.27 6.55 -11.51
CA LEU A 165 4.35 6.48 -10.54
C LEU A 165 5.48 7.45 -10.87
N ARG A 166 5.96 7.45 -12.11
CA ARG A 166 7.04 8.33 -12.55
C ARG A 166 6.69 9.80 -12.33
N ARG A 167 5.48 10.22 -12.69
CA ARG A 167 5.03 11.61 -12.51
C ARG A 167 4.90 11.97 -11.04
N ALA A 168 4.38 11.08 -10.20
CA ALA A 168 4.33 11.28 -8.76
C ALA A 168 5.74 11.43 -8.16
N GLN A 169 6.70 10.61 -8.58
CA GLN A 169 8.09 10.73 -8.14
C GLN A 169 8.75 12.04 -8.62
N VAL A 170 8.49 12.48 -9.85
CA VAL A 170 8.99 13.76 -10.38
C VAL A 170 8.40 14.93 -9.60
N ALA A 171 7.12 14.92 -9.26
CA ALA A 171 6.51 15.97 -8.45
C ALA A 171 7.19 16.10 -7.06
N LEU A 172 7.56 14.97 -6.45
CA LEU A 172 8.32 14.97 -5.20
C LEU A 172 9.78 15.41 -5.40
N LEU A 173 10.41 15.00 -6.50
CA LEU A 173 11.76 15.44 -6.86
C LEU A 173 11.82 16.96 -7.02
N ASP A 174 10.86 17.55 -7.72
CA ASP A 174 10.78 19.00 -7.92
C ASP A 174 10.56 19.75 -6.59
N ARG A 175 9.79 19.14 -5.68
CA ARG A 175 9.56 19.71 -4.36
C ARG A 175 10.75 19.55 -3.42
N TYR A 176 11.52 18.46 -3.59
CA TYR A 176 12.63 18.07 -2.70
C TYR A 176 13.86 17.62 -3.49
N PRO A 177 14.47 18.50 -4.33
CA PRO A 177 15.51 18.09 -5.30
C PRO A 177 16.76 17.48 -4.66
N GLY A 178 17.11 17.92 -3.45
CA GLY A 178 18.28 17.40 -2.72
C GLY A 178 17.99 16.24 -1.77
N ARG A 179 16.78 15.64 -1.81
CA ARG A 179 16.35 14.64 -0.81
C ARG A 179 15.82 13.36 -1.45
N PRO A 180 16.67 12.54 -2.10
CA PRO A 180 16.24 11.33 -2.78
C PRO A 180 15.51 10.33 -1.88
N ARG A 181 15.77 10.33 -0.58
CA ARG A 181 15.05 9.49 0.39
C ARG A 181 13.53 9.70 0.39
N LEU A 182 13.02 10.84 -0.10
CA LEU A 182 11.60 11.17 -0.09
C LEU A 182 10.86 10.73 -1.36
N TRP A 183 11.55 10.63 -2.51
CA TRP A 183 10.93 10.32 -3.80
C TRP A 183 11.44 9.01 -4.43
N ALA A 184 12.66 8.57 -4.13
CA ALA A 184 13.26 7.40 -4.76
C ALA A 184 12.79 6.03 -4.20
N PRO A 185 12.18 5.90 -3.00
CA PRO A 185 11.86 4.58 -2.47
C PRO A 185 10.73 3.86 -3.19
N TYR A 186 9.87 4.56 -3.90
CA TYR A 186 8.68 3.96 -4.51
C TYR A 186 9.04 3.14 -5.75
N VAL A 187 8.66 1.87 -5.74
CA VAL A 187 8.91 0.93 -6.83
C VAL A 187 7.62 0.26 -7.30
N LEU A 188 7.52 0.01 -8.61
CA LEU A 188 6.45 -0.76 -9.22
C LEU A 188 6.98 -2.15 -9.56
N VAL A 189 6.27 -3.18 -9.13
CA VAL A 189 6.52 -4.58 -9.45
C VAL A 189 5.32 -5.14 -10.20
N GLY A 190 5.55 -5.89 -11.27
CA GLY A 190 4.49 -6.48 -12.09
C GLY A 190 4.20 -5.71 -13.38
N SER A 191 2.93 -5.67 -13.79
CA SER A 191 2.53 -5.02 -15.03
C SER A 191 2.63 -3.50 -14.95
N TRP A 192 3.22 -2.89 -15.95
CA TRP A 192 3.41 -1.44 -16.02
C TRP A 192 2.22 -0.69 -16.67
N ARG A 193 1.33 -1.42 -17.35
CA ARG A 193 0.15 -0.90 -18.06
C ARG A 193 -1.07 -0.90 -17.17
#